data_2727e9e12a2ee31f99501ad4e0934bfc
#
_entry.id   2727e9e12a2ee31f99501ad4e0934bfc
#
_cell.length_a   1.000
_cell.length_b   1.000
_cell.length_c   1.000
_cell.angle_alpha   90.00
_cell.angle_beta   90.00
_cell.angle_gamma   90.00
#
_symmetry.space_group_name_H-M   'P 1'
#
loop_
_entity.id
_entity.type
_entity.pdbx_description
1 polymer ?
#
loop_
_entity_poly.entity_id
_entity_poly.type
_entity_poly.pdbx_seq_one_letter_code
_entity_poly.pdbx_strand_id
1 'polypeptide(L)'
;MDIQPAISIEHASFAWNKQASYRLAIDTLTIQQGERVLLTGRSGSGKSTLLSLMCGANLPQSGQVKILGQDLTQLTSSQRDRFRAEHIGVVFQMFNLIPYMSILDNVLLPLSFAPERHKRASRSGDLPQEAERLLIAMGLEPSAFQKQTLAQLSVGQQQRVAVARALIGAPALIIADEPTSALDTETQTEFLDLIMTQAKAEGTTLVIASHDRQLAPLFDRTLDISEITAIAERA
;
A
#
# COMPACT_ATOMS: atom_id res chain seq x y z
N MET A 1 25.87 3.18 -11.01
CA MET A 1 24.50 3.04 -11.55
C MET A 1 23.60 3.79 -10.60
N ASP A 2 22.99 4.87 -11.06
CA ASP A 2 22.01 5.59 -10.24
C ASP A 2 20.82 4.65 -9.99
N ILE A 3 20.61 4.29 -8.73
CA ILE A 3 19.48 3.44 -8.35
C ILE A 3 18.24 4.30 -8.50
N GLN A 4 17.37 3.92 -9.44
CA GLN A 4 16.11 4.61 -9.68
C GLN A 4 15.22 4.50 -8.44
N PRO A 5 14.68 5.60 -7.89
CA PRO A 5 13.82 5.56 -6.72
C PRO A 5 12.51 4.81 -7.01
N ALA A 6 11.91 4.22 -5.95
CA ALA A 6 10.58 3.65 -6.03
C ALA A 6 9.51 4.73 -6.20
N ILE A 7 9.67 5.84 -5.49
CA ILE A 7 8.78 7.01 -5.55
C ILE A 7 9.62 8.28 -5.68
N SER A 8 9.28 9.15 -6.63
CA SER A 8 9.78 10.53 -6.74
C SER A 8 8.58 11.45 -6.98
N ILE A 9 8.44 12.46 -6.13
CA ILE A 9 7.43 13.53 -6.25
C ILE A 9 8.18 14.86 -6.27
N GLU A 10 7.89 15.69 -7.27
CA GLU A 10 8.58 16.97 -7.47
C GLU A 10 7.55 18.08 -7.74
N HIS A 11 7.60 19.14 -6.94
CA HIS A 11 6.77 20.36 -7.03
C HIS A 11 5.27 20.06 -7.17
N ALA A 12 4.81 18.97 -6.56
CA ALA A 12 3.45 18.49 -6.71
C ALA A 12 2.47 19.29 -5.84
N SER A 13 1.33 19.64 -6.42
CA SER A 13 0.22 20.30 -5.72
C SER A 13 -1.08 19.56 -5.99
N PHE A 14 -1.85 19.31 -4.94
CA PHE A 14 -3.15 18.63 -5.03
C PHE A 14 -4.19 19.26 -4.10
N ALA A 15 -5.40 19.41 -4.61
CA ALA A 15 -6.59 19.74 -3.82
C ALA A 15 -7.79 18.95 -4.34
N TRP A 16 -8.67 18.51 -3.45
CA TRP A 16 -9.84 17.71 -3.79
C TRP A 16 -10.85 18.47 -4.69
N ASN A 17 -10.94 19.78 -4.50
CA ASN A 17 -11.70 20.67 -5.38
C ASN A 17 -11.01 22.05 -5.43
N LYS A 18 -11.40 22.88 -6.41
CA LYS A 18 -10.80 24.21 -6.61
C LYS A 18 -11.08 25.20 -5.46
N GLN A 19 -12.09 24.93 -4.65
CA GLN A 19 -12.50 25.77 -3.51
C GLN A 19 -12.06 25.20 -2.17
N ALA A 20 -11.36 24.04 -2.18
CA ALA A 20 -10.89 23.42 -0.94
C ALA A 20 -9.95 24.37 -0.19
N SER A 21 -10.21 24.54 1.09
CA SER A 21 -9.33 25.25 2.02
C SER A 21 -8.01 24.49 2.23
N TYR A 22 -8.03 23.17 2.05
CA TYR A 22 -6.88 22.30 2.17
C TYR A 22 -6.24 22.03 0.81
N ARG A 23 -4.94 22.34 0.70
CA ARG A 23 -4.11 21.99 -0.46
C ARG A 23 -2.84 21.29 0.05
N LEU A 24 -2.57 20.12 -0.51
CA LEU A 24 -1.32 19.41 -0.32
C LEU A 24 -0.29 19.96 -1.31
N ALA A 25 0.81 20.52 -0.82
CA ALA A 25 1.92 20.95 -1.66
C ALA A 25 3.20 20.21 -1.20
N ILE A 26 3.88 19.56 -2.12
CA ILE A 26 5.09 18.78 -1.87
C ILE A 26 6.18 19.34 -2.78
N ASP A 27 7.24 19.84 -2.19
CA ASP A 27 8.39 20.35 -2.97
C ASP A 27 9.19 19.17 -3.54
N THR A 28 9.69 18.31 -2.67
CA THR A 28 10.44 17.11 -3.08
C THR A 28 10.19 15.98 -2.10
N LEU A 29 9.92 14.79 -2.62
CA LEU A 29 9.87 13.55 -1.85
C LEU A 29 10.42 12.40 -2.67
N THR A 30 11.41 11.70 -2.11
CA THR A 30 12.03 10.52 -2.73
C THR A 30 12.03 9.35 -1.76
N ILE A 31 11.61 8.16 -2.22
CA ILE A 31 11.68 6.90 -1.49
C ILE A 31 12.45 5.91 -2.36
N GLN A 32 13.47 5.28 -1.79
CA GLN A 32 14.32 4.32 -2.52
C GLN A 32 13.65 2.96 -2.67
N GLN A 33 14.08 2.17 -3.66
CA GLN A 33 13.60 0.80 -3.81
C GLN A 33 14.05 -0.06 -2.62
N GLY A 34 13.14 -0.89 -2.11
CA GLY A 34 13.35 -1.74 -0.93
C GLY A 34 13.29 -1.01 0.41
N GLU A 35 13.13 0.32 0.42
CA GLU A 35 13.03 1.12 1.64
C GLU A 35 11.69 0.87 2.35
N ARG A 36 11.72 0.78 3.68
CA ARG A 36 10.54 0.69 4.54
C ARG A 36 10.32 2.04 5.21
N VAL A 37 9.24 2.72 4.83
CA VAL A 37 8.95 4.08 5.26
C VAL A 37 7.68 4.14 6.09
N LEU A 38 7.77 4.75 7.28
CA LEU A 38 6.64 5.12 8.11
C LEU A 38 6.24 6.56 7.81
N LEU A 39 5.03 6.77 7.30
CA LEU A 39 4.45 8.10 7.13
C LEU A 39 3.60 8.44 8.35
N THR A 40 4.07 9.40 9.16
CA THR A 40 3.38 9.83 10.38
C THR A 40 2.67 11.15 10.20
N GLY A 41 1.71 11.44 11.10
CA GLY A 41 1.00 12.70 11.16
C GLY A 41 -0.36 12.56 11.82
N ARG A 42 -0.94 13.69 12.25
CA ARG A 42 -2.27 13.74 12.90
C ARG A 42 -3.35 13.24 11.95
N SER A 43 -4.49 12.83 12.52
CA SER A 43 -5.68 12.55 11.70
C SER A 43 -6.07 13.81 10.91
N GLY A 44 -6.45 13.64 9.65
CA GLY A 44 -6.77 14.75 8.73
C GLY A 44 -5.57 15.55 8.18
N SER A 45 -4.33 15.17 8.48
CA SER A 45 -3.12 15.88 8.00
C SER A 45 -2.81 15.64 6.51
N GLY A 46 -3.56 14.77 5.82
CA GLY A 46 -3.36 14.50 4.39
C GLY A 46 -2.59 13.23 4.06
N LYS A 47 -2.29 12.35 5.03
CA LYS A 47 -1.60 11.07 4.78
C LYS A 47 -2.28 10.26 3.67
N SER A 48 -3.57 10.00 3.78
CA SER A 48 -4.33 9.25 2.77
C SER A 48 -4.36 9.95 1.42
N THR A 49 -4.37 11.29 1.39
CA THR A 49 -4.24 12.07 0.16
C THR A 49 -2.88 11.87 -0.49
N LEU A 50 -1.80 11.92 0.28
CA LEU A 50 -0.45 11.65 -0.21
C LEU A 50 -0.33 10.21 -0.73
N LEU A 51 -0.82 9.21 0.03
CA LEU A 51 -0.84 7.82 -0.42
C LEU A 51 -1.63 7.64 -1.72
N SER A 52 -2.72 8.39 -1.91
CA SER A 52 -3.51 8.35 -3.15
C SER A 52 -2.75 8.87 -4.37
N LEU A 53 -1.86 9.84 -4.20
CA LEU A 53 -0.93 10.29 -5.24
C LEU A 53 0.16 9.25 -5.51
N MET A 54 0.74 8.67 -4.45
CA MET A 54 1.77 7.63 -4.57
C MET A 54 1.27 6.36 -5.26
N CYS A 55 -0.01 6.00 -5.12
CA CYS A 55 -0.58 4.85 -5.83
C CYS A 55 -1.21 5.21 -7.18
N GLY A 56 -1.17 6.49 -7.60
CA GLY A 56 -1.74 6.95 -8.87
C GLY A 56 -3.27 6.88 -8.93
N ALA A 57 -3.96 6.77 -7.79
CA ALA A 57 -5.42 6.88 -7.73
C ALA A 57 -5.87 8.31 -8.04
N ASN A 58 -5.11 9.29 -7.54
CA ASN A 58 -5.25 10.69 -7.89
C ASN A 58 -3.98 11.19 -8.57
N LEU A 59 -4.12 12.27 -9.37
CA LEU A 59 -2.99 12.97 -9.98
C LEU A 59 -2.85 14.36 -9.37
N PRO A 60 -1.62 14.88 -9.26
CA PRO A 60 -1.41 16.25 -8.86
C PRO A 60 -1.97 17.21 -9.90
N GLN A 61 -2.37 18.41 -9.48
CA GLN A 61 -2.81 19.50 -10.37
C GLN A 61 -1.63 20.21 -11.03
N SER A 62 -0.45 20.15 -10.39
CA SER A 62 0.83 20.62 -10.92
C SER A 62 1.96 19.77 -10.36
N GLY A 63 3.13 19.83 -10.99
CA GLY A 63 4.29 19.03 -10.62
C GLY A 63 4.23 17.61 -11.18
N GLN A 64 5.06 16.71 -10.64
CA GLN A 64 5.28 15.39 -11.19
C GLN A 64 5.26 14.32 -10.10
N VAL A 65 4.67 13.16 -10.41
CA VAL A 65 4.71 11.95 -9.57
C VAL A 65 5.23 10.80 -10.42
N LYS A 66 6.42 10.32 -10.09
CA LYS A 66 7.03 9.14 -10.73
C LYS A 66 7.02 7.96 -9.75
N ILE A 67 6.58 6.81 -10.23
CA ILE A 67 6.64 5.54 -9.51
C ILE A 67 7.44 4.57 -10.34
N LEU A 68 8.49 3.98 -9.77
CA LEU A 68 9.44 3.10 -10.48
C LEU A 68 9.92 3.74 -11.79
N GLY A 69 10.14 5.07 -11.78
CA GLY A 69 10.54 5.88 -12.92
C GLY A 69 9.46 6.21 -13.94
N GLN A 70 8.27 5.60 -13.84
CA GLN A 70 7.15 5.95 -14.70
C GLN A 70 6.46 7.21 -14.17
N ASP A 71 6.40 8.24 -14.99
CA ASP A 71 5.62 9.44 -14.70
C ASP A 71 4.12 9.13 -14.87
N LEU A 72 3.38 9.15 -13.76
CA LEU A 72 1.96 8.84 -13.75
C LEU A 72 1.10 9.93 -14.42
N THR A 73 1.60 11.15 -14.49
CA THR A 73 0.87 12.27 -15.12
C THR A 73 0.79 12.12 -16.64
N GLN A 74 1.70 11.35 -17.24
CA GLN A 74 1.73 11.07 -18.68
C GLN A 74 0.84 9.88 -19.09
N LEU A 75 0.29 9.15 -18.12
CA LEU A 75 -0.54 7.98 -18.38
C LEU A 75 -2.02 8.35 -18.48
N THR A 76 -2.73 7.72 -19.40
CA THR A 76 -4.19 7.70 -19.37
C THR A 76 -4.72 6.99 -18.12
N SER A 77 -5.99 7.20 -17.76
CA SER A 77 -6.61 6.53 -16.60
C SER A 77 -6.45 5.01 -16.67
N SER A 78 -6.77 4.40 -17.80
CA SER A 78 -6.65 2.95 -17.99
C SER A 78 -5.19 2.46 -17.88
N GLN A 79 -4.23 3.22 -18.39
CA GLN A 79 -2.81 2.87 -18.26
C GLN A 79 -2.34 2.98 -16.80
N ARG A 80 -2.80 3.98 -16.04
CA ARG A 80 -2.50 4.09 -14.60
C ARG A 80 -3.11 2.95 -13.80
N ASP A 81 -4.36 2.57 -14.09
CA ASP A 81 -5.02 1.45 -13.42
C ASP A 81 -4.27 0.14 -13.66
N ARG A 82 -3.84 -0.10 -14.90
CA ARG A 82 -3.01 -1.26 -15.24
C ARG A 82 -1.65 -1.20 -14.55
N PHE A 83 -0.97 -0.05 -14.58
CA PHE A 83 0.33 0.14 -13.91
C PHE A 83 0.21 -0.13 -12.39
N ARG A 84 -0.82 0.43 -11.75
CA ARG A 84 -1.10 0.18 -10.34
C ARG A 84 -1.32 -1.30 -10.05
N ALA A 85 -2.17 -1.97 -10.83
CA ALA A 85 -2.44 -3.39 -10.65
C ALA A 85 -1.16 -4.24 -10.76
N GLU A 86 -0.27 -3.91 -11.70
CA GLU A 86 0.98 -4.65 -11.94
C GLU A 86 2.04 -4.44 -10.86
N HIS A 87 2.16 -3.22 -10.33
CA HIS A 87 3.33 -2.81 -9.57
C HIS A 87 3.05 -2.47 -8.11
N ILE A 88 1.80 -2.19 -7.76
CA ILE A 88 1.47 -1.65 -6.43
C ILE A 88 0.46 -2.54 -5.71
N GLY A 89 0.81 -2.99 -4.51
CA GLY A 89 -0.13 -3.55 -3.54
C GLY A 89 -0.71 -2.44 -2.67
N VAL A 90 -2.03 -2.39 -2.52
CA VAL A 90 -2.68 -1.37 -1.67
C VAL A 90 -3.46 -2.04 -0.56
N VAL A 91 -3.20 -1.60 0.68
CA VAL A 91 -3.97 -1.97 1.87
C VAL A 91 -4.72 -0.72 2.34
N PHE A 92 -6.05 -0.78 2.26
CA PHE A 92 -6.92 0.31 2.69
C PHE A 92 -7.29 0.17 4.16
N GLN A 93 -7.58 1.27 4.83
CA GLN A 93 -8.05 1.31 6.21
C GLN A 93 -9.30 0.42 6.44
N MET A 94 -10.22 0.37 5.49
CA MET A 94 -11.44 -0.45 5.53
C MET A 94 -11.25 -1.81 4.84
N PHE A 95 -10.01 -2.24 4.56
CA PHE A 95 -9.61 -3.49 3.90
C PHE A 95 -10.16 -3.68 2.48
N ASN A 96 -11.34 -3.20 2.16
CA ASN A 96 -12.02 -3.27 0.85
C ASN A 96 -12.04 -4.71 0.29
N LEU A 97 -12.31 -5.70 1.15
CA LEU A 97 -12.52 -7.08 0.74
C LEU A 97 -13.91 -7.23 0.10
N ILE A 98 -14.00 -8.08 -0.90
CA ILE A 98 -15.25 -8.33 -1.62
C ILE A 98 -16.06 -9.39 -0.86
N PRO A 99 -17.19 -9.04 -0.22
CA PRO A 99 -17.82 -9.89 0.78
C PRO A 99 -18.46 -11.19 0.22
N TYR A 100 -18.79 -11.22 -1.07
CA TYR A 100 -19.38 -12.37 -1.74
C TYR A 100 -18.34 -13.27 -2.44
N MET A 101 -17.06 -12.92 -2.41
CA MET A 101 -15.97 -13.76 -2.92
C MET A 101 -15.41 -14.62 -1.79
N SER A 102 -14.84 -15.77 -2.15
CA SER A 102 -14.08 -16.57 -1.20
C SER A 102 -12.85 -15.80 -0.67
N ILE A 103 -12.26 -16.29 0.42
CA ILE A 103 -11.05 -15.69 0.98
C ILE A 103 -9.89 -15.79 -0.02
N LEU A 104 -9.73 -16.96 -0.67
CA LEU A 104 -8.71 -17.18 -1.70
C LEU A 104 -8.94 -16.28 -2.92
N ASP A 105 -10.18 -16.16 -3.40
CA ASP A 105 -10.48 -15.29 -4.55
C ASP A 105 -10.21 -13.83 -4.24
N ASN A 106 -10.44 -13.37 -3.01
CA ASN A 106 -10.03 -12.02 -2.58
C ASN A 106 -8.52 -11.81 -2.70
N VAL A 107 -7.72 -12.80 -2.28
CA VAL A 107 -6.24 -12.72 -2.40
C VAL A 107 -5.81 -12.73 -3.86
N LEU A 108 -6.42 -13.57 -4.69
CA LEU A 108 -6.07 -13.73 -6.11
C LEU A 108 -6.61 -12.60 -7.01
N LEU A 109 -7.55 -11.80 -6.54
CA LEU A 109 -8.25 -10.79 -7.33
C LEU A 109 -7.33 -9.85 -8.14
N PRO A 110 -6.22 -9.30 -7.59
CA PRO A 110 -5.34 -8.42 -8.35
C PRO A 110 -4.74 -9.07 -9.60
N LEU A 111 -4.54 -10.37 -9.58
CA LEU A 111 -3.93 -11.12 -10.69
C LEU A 111 -4.82 -11.15 -11.95
N SER A 112 -6.14 -10.96 -11.78
CA SER A 112 -7.08 -10.87 -12.91
C SER A 112 -6.87 -9.63 -13.77
N PHE A 113 -6.20 -8.59 -13.25
CA PHE A 113 -5.97 -7.29 -13.93
C PHE A 113 -4.50 -7.03 -14.25
N ALA A 114 -3.60 -7.94 -13.83
CA ALA A 114 -2.16 -7.75 -13.85
C ALA A 114 -1.44 -8.99 -14.39
N PRO A 115 -1.32 -9.14 -15.73
CA PRO A 115 -0.75 -10.34 -16.35
C PRO A 115 0.69 -10.66 -15.94
N GLU A 116 1.55 -9.67 -15.79
CA GLU A 116 2.94 -9.90 -15.37
C GLU A 116 3.02 -10.26 -13.87
N ARG A 117 2.17 -9.64 -13.04
CA ARG A 117 2.03 -10.01 -11.64
C ARG A 117 1.49 -11.44 -11.49
N HIS A 118 0.51 -11.82 -12.32
CA HIS A 118 0.02 -13.20 -12.42
C HIS A 118 1.15 -14.18 -12.77
N LYS A 119 1.97 -13.89 -13.78
CA LYS A 119 3.12 -14.72 -14.13
C LYS A 119 4.11 -14.86 -12.99
N ARG A 120 4.36 -13.78 -12.23
CA ARG A 120 5.23 -13.84 -11.04
C ARG A 120 4.66 -14.78 -9.98
N ALA A 121 3.37 -14.63 -9.66
CA ALA A 121 2.67 -15.50 -8.69
C ALA A 121 2.69 -16.98 -9.09
N SER A 122 2.63 -17.27 -10.39
CA SER A 122 2.63 -18.65 -10.91
C SER A 122 4.01 -19.31 -10.91
N ARG A 123 5.10 -18.59 -10.62
CA ARG A 123 6.47 -19.18 -10.61
C ARG A 123 6.67 -20.19 -9.48
N SER A 124 5.98 -20.01 -8.39
CA SER A 124 6.08 -20.90 -7.20
C SER A 124 5.18 -22.14 -7.28
N GLY A 125 4.36 -22.25 -8.34
CA GLY A 125 3.40 -23.36 -8.52
C GLY A 125 1.99 -22.89 -8.84
N ASP A 126 0.99 -23.57 -8.24
CA ASP A 126 -0.42 -23.24 -8.43
C ASP A 126 -0.83 -21.97 -7.66
N LEU A 127 -1.62 -21.11 -8.29
CA LEU A 127 -2.08 -19.84 -7.70
C LEU A 127 -2.82 -20.00 -6.38
N PRO A 128 -3.77 -20.94 -6.22
CA PRO A 128 -4.38 -21.23 -4.92
C PRO A 128 -3.34 -21.56 -3.84
N GLN A 129 -2.34 -22.38 -4.14
CA GLN A 129 -1.27 -22.73 -3.19
C GLN A 129 -0.44 -21.50 -2.78
N GLU A 130 -0.15 -20.60 -3.72
CA GLU A 130 0.56 -19.35 -3.40
C GLU A 130 -0.29 -18.41 -2.54
N ALA A 131 -1.59 -18.32 -2.80
CA ALA A 131 -2.51 -17.56 -1.94
C ALA A 131 -2.59 -18.17 -0.52
N GLU A 132 -2.70 -19.50 -0.40
CA GLU A 132 -2.67 -20.20 0.89
C GLU A 132 -1.34 -19.97 1.63
N ARG A 133 -0.21 -20.06 0.93
CA ARG A 133 1.12 -19.78 1.49
C ARG A 133 1.18 -18.38 2.09
N LEU A 134 0.68 -17.38 1.38
CA LEU A 134 0.65 -16.01 1.88
C LEU A 134 -0.30 -15.83 3.07
N LEU A 135 -1.47 -16.46 3.06
CA LEU A 135 -2.40 -16.43 4.20
C LEU A 135 -1.77 -17.04 5.45
N ILE A 136 -1.10 -18.18 5.31
CA ILE A 136 -0.36 -18.83 6.40
C ILE A 136 0.80 -17.93 6.87
N ALA A 137 1.55 -17.34 5.95
CA ALA A 137 2.64 -16.41 6.27
C ALA A 137 2.14 -15.16 7.00
N MET A 138 0.88 -14.76 6.77
CA MET A 138 0.20 -13.70 7.53
C MET A 138 -0.41 -14.22 8.84
N GLY A 139 -0.17 -15.46 9.24
CA GLY A 139 -0.64 -16.04 10.49
C GLY A 139 -2.13 -16.41 10.49
N LEU A 140 -2.72 -16.69 9.32
CA LEU A 140 -4.04 -17.31 9.27
C LEU A 140 -3.93 -18.83 9.32
N GLU A 141 -4.69 -19.45 10.22
CA GLU A 141 -4.83 -20.87 10.27
C GLU A 141 -5.57 -21.42 9.03
N PRO A 142 -5.16 -22.57 8.44
CA PRO A 142 -5.82 -23.15 7.28
C PRO A 142 -7.34 -23.32 7.45
N SER A 143 -7.80 -23.64 8.66
CA SER A 143 -9.22 -23.76 8.98
C SER A 143 -10.01 -22.47 8.76
N ALA A 144 -9.38 -21.31 8.90
CA ALA A 144 -10.01 -20.00 8.75
C ALA A 144 -10.37 -19.72 7.28
N PHE A 145 -9.50 -20.06 6.32
CA PHE A 145 -9.75 -19.76 4.91
C PHE A 145 -10.32 -20.91 4.10
N GLN A 146 -10.25 -22.15 4.61
CA GLN A 146 -10.83 -23.32 3.94
C GLN A 146 -12.29 -23.57 4.33
N LYS A 147 -12.72 -23.18 5.53
CA LYS A 147 -14.04 -23.53 6.09
C LYS A 147 -14.92 -22.33 6.42
N GLN A 148 -14.37 -21.13 6.47
CA GLN A 148 -15.12 -19.93 6.85
C GLN A 148 -15.37 -19.03 5.64
N THR A 149 -16.43 -18.24 5.74
CA THR A 149 -16.70 -17.13 4.82
C THR A 149 -16.01 -15.87 5.34
N LEU A 150 -15.82 -14.87 4.48
CA LEU A 150 -15.21 -13.60 4.85
C LEU A 150 -15.92 -12.92 6.04
N ALA A 151 -17.26 -13.03 6.10
CA ALA A 151 -18.08 -12.45 7.18
C ALA A 151 -17.88 -13.13 8.55
N GLN A 152 -17.34 -14.34 8.59
CA GLN A 152 -17.05 -15.07 9.82
C GLN A 152 -15.66 -14.77 10.38
N LEU A 153 -14.81 -14.10 9.58
CA LEU A 153 -13.48 -13.70 10.02
C LEU A 153 -13.55 -12.52 10.99
N SER A 154 -12.70 -12.56 12.02
CA SER A 154 -12.46 -11.38 12.86
C SER A 154 -11.87 -10.23 12.04
N VAL A 155 -11.93 -9.00 12.57
CA VAL A 155 -11.35 -7.81 11.93
C VAL A 155 -9.86 -8.02 11.64
N GLY A 156 -9.09 -8.56 12.61
CA GLY A 156 -7.66 -8.85 12.43
C GLY A 156 -7.41 -9.93 11.35
N GLN A 157 -8.28 -10.95 11.23
CA GLN A 157 -8.19 -11.95 10.17
C GLN A 157 -8.49 -11.34 8.80
N GLN A 158 -9.51 -10.49 8.68
CA GLN A 158 -9.81 -9.76 7.43
C GLN A 158 -8.64 -8.87 7.01
N GLN A 159 -8.00 -8.21 7.96
CA GLN A 159 -6.80 -7.41 7.74
C GLN A 159 -5.66 -8.24 7.15
N ARG A 160 -5.41 -9.44 7.69
CA ARG A 160 -4.39 -10.38 7.18
C ARG A 160 -4.70 -10.82 5.74
N VAL A 161 -5.97 -11.06 5.41
CA VAL A 161 -6.42 -11.33 4.03
C VAL A 161 -6.12 -10.14 3.10
N ALA A 162 -6.40 -8.92 3.54
CA ALA A 162 -6.13 -7.71 2.74
C ALA A 162 -4.64 -7.52 2.46
N VAL A 163 -3.78 -7.84 3.43
CA VAL A 163 -2.32 -7.80 3.23
C VAL A 163 -1.85 -8.92 2.31
N ALA A 164 -2.34 -10.15 2.46
CA ALA A 164 -2.03 -11.25 1.54
C ALA A 164 -2.42 -10.88 0.10
N ARG A 165 -3.59 -10.25 -0.11
CA ARG A 165 -4.01 -9.69 -1.40
C ARG A 165 -3.05 -8.62 -1.92
N ALA A 166 -2.53 -7.78 -1.05
CA ALA A 166 -1.57 -6.76 -1.46
C ALA A 166 -0.21 -7.37 -1.86
N LEU A 167 0.22 -8.43 -1.20
CA LEU A 167 1.49 -9.12 -1.42
C LEU A 167 1.51 -10.07 -2.62
N ILE A 168 0.36 -10.67 -2.99
CA ILE A 168 0.32 -11.71 -4.04
C ILE A 168 1.03 -11.26 -5.32
N GLY A 169 1.90 -12.11 -5.87
CA GLY A 169 2.66 -11.84 -7.08
C GLY A 169 3.73 -10.76 -6.94
N ALA A 170 4.24 -10.53 -5.73
CA ALA A 170 5.41 -9.72 -5.42
C ALA A 170 5.39 -8.33 -6.11
N PRO A 171 4.51 -7.40 -5.72
CA PRO A 171 4.53 -6.05 -6.24
C PRO A 171 5.81 -5.33 -5.82
N ALA A 172 6.31 -4.41 -6.65
CA ALA A 172 7.49 -3.64 -6.33
C ALA A 172 7.28 -2.61 -5.20
N LEU A 173 6.02 -2.22 -4.96
CA LEU A 173 5.64 -1.24 -3.94
C LEU A 173 4.37 -1.69 -3.22
N ILE A 174 4.37 -1.59 -1.90
CA ILE A 174 3.16 -1.71 -1.06
C ILE A 174 2.91 -0.40 -0.36
N ILE A 175 1.66 0.06 -0.45
CA ILE A 175 1.15 1.25 0.22
C ILE A 175 0.02 0.82 1.16
N ALA A 176 0.14 1.14 2.45
CA ALA A 176 -0.86 0.77 3.45
C ALA A 176 -1.30 2.01 4.26
N ASP A 177 -2.60 2.22 4.34
CA ASP A 177 -3.20 3.32 5.10
C ASP A 177 -3.78 2.77 6.42
N GLU A 178 -3.14 3.12 7.53
CA GLU A 178 -3.50 2.72 8.91
C GLU A 178 -3.79 1.19 9.04
N PRO A 179 -2.89 0.31 8.52
CA PRO A 179 -3.20 -1.12 8.42
C PRO A 179 -3.29 -1.83 9.78
N THR A 180 -2.94 -1.17 10.88
CA THR A 180 -2.91 -1.74 12.22
C THR A 180 -3.85 -1.03 13.20
N SER A 181 -4.66 -0.08 12.75
CA SER A 181 -5.50 0.76 13.62
C SER A 181 -6.56 0.01 14.44
N ALA A 182 -6.88 -1.23 14.07
CA ALA A 182 -7.86 -2.08 14.76
C ALA A 182 -7.23 -3.14 15.68
N LEU A 183 -5.89 -3.13 15.85
CA LEU A 183 -5.14 -4.10 16.63
C LEU A 183 -4.62 -3.47 17.93
N ASP A 184 -4.49 -4.28 18.99
CA ASP A 184 -3.72 -3.90 20.17
C ASP A 184 -2.21 -3.86 19.87
N THR A 185 -1.43 -3.22 20.74
CA THR A 185 -0.01 -2.92 20.51
C THR A 185 0.84 -4.17 20.28
N GLU A 186 0.58 -5.28 20.98
CA GLU A 186 1.35 -6.52 20.83
C GLU A 186 1.05 -7.16 19.48
N THR A 187 -0.20 -7.37 19.16
CA THR A 187 -0.68 -7.90 17.87
C THR A 187 -0.25 -7.01 16.69
N GLN A 188 -0.21 -5.68 16.89
CA GLN A 188 0.25 -4.71 15.89
C GLN A 188 1.71 -4.94 15.50
N THR A 189 2.60 -5.12 16.48
CA THR A 189 4.03 -5.34 16.24
C THR A 189 4.25 -6.66 15.49
N GLU A 190 3.64 -7.74 15.97
CA GLU A 190 3.71 -9.04 15.30
C GLU A 190 3.22 -8.99 13.85
N PHE A 191 2.10 -8.31 13.62
CA PHE A 191 1.53 -8.18 12.29
C PHE A 191 2.44 -7.38 11.35
N LEU A 192 3.05 -6.29 11.81
CA LEU A 192 4.01 -5.52 11.03
C LEU A 192 5.27 -6.34 10.71
N ASP A 193 5.77 -7.13 11.65
CA ASP A 193 6.92 -8.01 11.42
C ASP A 193 6.64 -9.04 10.32
N LEU A 194 5.42 -9.59 10.26
CA LEU A 194 5.00 -10.49 9.19
C LEU A 194 5.02 -9.79 7.82
N ILE A 195 4.45 -8.58 7.73
CA ILE A 195 4.45 -7.77 6.50
C ILE A 195 5.89 -7.47 6.06
N MET A 196 6.71 -6.98 6.99
CA MET A 196 8.10 -6.58 6.71
C MET A 196 8.95 -7.77 6.26
N THR A 197 8.75 -8.94 6.88
CA THR A 197 9.43 -10.17 6.50
C THR A 197 9.10 -10.57 5.06
N GLN A 198 7.83 -10.56 4.69
CA GLN A 198 7.42 -10.89 3.33
C GLN A 198 7.88 -9.82 2.32
N ALA A 199 7.75 -8.54 2.64
CA ALA A 199 8.21 -7.46 1.77
C ALA A 199 9.73 -7.53 1.52
N LYS A 200 10.52 -7.81 2.57
CA LYS A 200 11.98 -7.97 2.47
C LYS A 200 12.38 -9.17 1.61
N ALA A 201 11.68 -10.29 1.75
CA ALA A 201 11.97 -11.51 0.97
C ALA A 201 11.82 -11.27 -0.54
N GLU A 202 10.88 -10.40 -0.94
CA GLU A 202 10.58 -10.07 -2.34
C GLU A 202 11.24 -8.76 -2.83
N GLY A 203 12.03 -8.07 -1.98
CA GLY A 203 12.63 -6.77 -2.30
C GLY A 203 11.60 -5.66 -2.50
N THR A 204 10.42 -5.79 -1.94
CA THR A 204 9.31 -4.85 -2.07
C THR A 204 9.56 -3.59 -1.23
N THR A 205 9.35 -2.41 -1.80
CA THR A 205 9.31 -1.14 -1.08
C THR A 205 8.02 -1.04 -0.28
N LEU A 206 8.10 -0.56 0.96
CA LEU A 206 6.94 -0.50 1.86
C LEU A 206 6.71 0.91 2.38
N VAL A 207 5.51 1.45 2.17
CA VAL A 207 5.08 2.74 2.73
C VAL A 207 3.83 2.50 3.58
N ILE A 208 3.95 2.71 4.89
CA ILE A 208 2.84 2.57 5.83
C ILE A 208 2.53 3.93 6.44
N ALA A 209 1.28 4.38 6.32
CA ALA A 209 0.79 5.51 7.09
C ALA A 209 0.26 5.04 8.44
N SER A 210 0.68 5.69 9.51
CA SER A 210 0.16 5.50 10.85
C SER A 210 0.22 6.80 11.65
N HIS A 211 -0.67 6.93 12.62
CA HIS A 211 -0.58 7.99 13.64
C HIS A 211 0.26 7.56 14.86
N ASP A 212 0.59 6.26 14.95
CA ASP A 212 1.40 5.73 16.05
C ASP A 212 2.90 5.87 15.73
N ARG A 213 3.55 6.81 16.43
CA ARG A 213 4.98 7.07 16.31
C ARG A 213 5.86 6.01 17.00
N GLN A 214 5.29 5.16 17.86
CA GLN A 214 6.04 4.09 18.53
C GLN A 214 6.52 3.03 17.54
N LEU A 215 5.92 2.96 16.36
CA LEU A 215 6.31 2.07 15.28
C LEU A 215 7.61 2.48 14.57
N ALA A 216 8.09 3.71 14.77
CA ALA A 216 9.27 4.25 14.07
C ALA A 216 10.51 3.33 14.10
N PRO A 217 10.86 2.63 15.21
CA PRO A 217 12.02 1.74 15.25
C PRO A 217 11.96 0.54 14.30
N LEU A 218 10.78 0.19 13.79
CA LEU A 218 10.58 -0.93 12.85
C LEU A 218 10.90 -0.55 11.39
N PHE A 219 11.04 0.74 11.09
CA PHE A 219 11.20 1.26 9.73
C PHE A 219 12.61 1.82 9.49
N ASP A 220 13.02 1.84 8.23
CA ASP A 220 14.31 2.41 7.84
C ASP A 220 14.29 3.94 7.92
N ARG A 221 13.10 4.54 7.68
CA ARG A 221 12.88 5.99 7.75
C ARG A 221 11.46 6.33 8.19
N THR A 222 11.35 7.39 8.99
CA THR A 222 10.06 7.99 9.34
C THR A 222 9.95 9.35 8.65
N LEU A 223 8.81 9.60 8.01
CA LEU A 223 8.45 10.86 7.39
C LEU A 223 7.27 11.46 8.14
N ASP A 224 7.42 12.64 8.71
CA ASP A 224 6.27 13.39 9.22
C ASP A 224 5.65 14.18 8.07
N ILE A 225 4.36 14.00 7.83
CA ILE A 225 3.68 14.66 6.71
C ILE A 225 3.79 16.19 6.80
N SER A 226 3.84 16.75 8.00
CA SER A 226 3.97 18.19 8.20
C SER A 226 5.32 18.75 7.77
N GLU A 227 6.36 17.92 7.67
CA GLU A 227 7.71 18.32 7.23
C GLU A 227 7.85 18.26 5.69
N ILE A 228 7.04 17.42 5.04
CA ILE A 228 7.12 17.20 3.58
C ILE A 228 6.03 17.93 2.80
N THR A 229 5.02 18.47 3.51
CA THR A 229 3.90 19.16 2.88
C THR A 229 3.75 20.57 3.44
N ALA A 230 3.64 21.56 2.58
CA ALA A 230 3.12 22.87 2.96
C ALA A 230 1.59 22.83 2.82
N ILE A 231 0.88 23.03 3.93
CA ILE A 231 -0.57 23.24 3.90
C ILE A 231 -0.78 24.72 3.61
N ALA A 232 -1.10 25.04 2.37
CA ALA A 232 -1.52 26.39 2.03
C ALA A 232 -2.98 26.58 2.45
N GLU A 233 -3.22 27.12 3.66
CA GLU A 233 -4.49 27.74 3.96
C GLU A 233 -4.65 28.98 3.05
N ARG A 234 -5.74 29.07 2.32
CA ARG A 234 -6.07 30.33 1.66
C ARG A 234 -6.38 31.39 2.70
N ALA A 235 -5.59 32.47 2.69
CA ALA A 235 -5.97 33.72 3.33
C ALA A 235 -7.29 34.27 2.76
#